data_6e378b1464a8a87dba6d048154ac2bb9
#
_entry.id   6e378b1464a8a87dba6d048154ac2bb9
#
_cell.length_a   1.000
_cell.length_b   1.000
_cell.length_c   1.000
_cell.angle_alpha   90.00
_cell.angle_beta   90.00
_cell.angle_gamma   90.00
#
_symmetry.space_group_name_H-M   'P 1'
#
loop_
_entity.id
_entity.type
_entity.pdbx_description
1 polymer ?
#
loop_
_entity_poly.entity_id
_entity_poly.type
_entity_poly.pdbx_seq_one_letter_code
_entity_poly.pdbx_strand_id
1 'polypeptide(L)'
;MLNDDDLNRYARQVIIPNFDEEGQEKLLKSKCLIIGAGGLGCPVALYAAAAGFGRIEIWDNDNIELTNLNRQIAHKTKKVGYNKAKNLANECLKINPNIVVISHDKKIDVCSNINDFDLIFDCSDNQETKYIINFLSHKHKKILISGSAVQMEGQLSIWKSGLDEIYPCYECAFPKTNQKAPITYCREAGSIGPFTCFIGSMHVYEGIIEIALKNYSSIAGYLFLYDGLNQNLDKIKLVKNLD
;
A
#
# COMPACT_ATOMS: atom_id res chain seq x y z
N MET A 1 16.61 -11.04 17.63
CA MET A 1 15.79 -12.02 18.40
C MET A 1 14.59 -11.28 18.95
N LEU A 2 13.42 -11.90 18.81
CA LEU A 2 12.17 -11.42 19.41
C LEU A 2 12.25 -11.55 20.94
N ASN A 3 11.73 -10.56 21.64
CA ASN A 3 11.54 -10.65 23.09
C ASN A 3 10.19 -11.31 23.42
N ASP A 4 9.93 -11.57 24.72
CA ASP A 4 8.69 -12.24 25.16
C ASP A 4 7.43 -11.45 24.80
N ASP A 5 7.48 -10.11 24.84
CA ASP A 5 6.36 -9.24 24.46
C ASP A 5 6.09 -9.32 22.96
N ASP A 6 7.15 -9.37 22.12
CA ASP A 6 7.03 -9.58 20.68
C ASP A 6 6.44 -10.96 20.37
N LEU A 7 6.94 -12.02 21.01
CA LEU A 7 6.43 -13.38 20.85
C LEU A 7 4.95 -13.48 21.23
N ASN A 8 4.53 -12.83 22.32
CA ASN A 8 3.14 -12.77 22.71
C ASN A 8 2.28 -11.99 21.70
N ARG A 9 2.74 -10.82 21.27
CA ARG A 9 2.01 -9.96 20.32
C ARG A 9 1.81 -10.63 18.97
N TYR A 10 2.86 -11.26 18.44
CA TYR A 10 2.88 -11.84 17.10
C TYR A 10 2.71 -13.37 17.10
N ALA A 11 2.29 -13.96 18.22
CA ALA A 11 2.17 -15.41 18.39
C ALA A 11 1.44 -16.12 17.23
N ARG A 12 0.43 -15.48 16.66
CA ARG A 12 -0.36 -16.06 15.54
C ARG A 12 0.33 -15.95 14.19
N GLN A 13 1.33 -15.10 14.05
CA GLN A 13 2.14 -14.93 12.84
C GLN A 13 3.34 -15.87 12.86
N VAL A 14 4.06 -15.95 13.98
CA VAL A 14 5.29 -16.75 14.10
C VAL A 14 5.07 -18.25 13.99
N ILE A 15 3.85 -18.75 14.18
CA ILE A 15 3.51 -20.17 14.00
C ILE A 15 3.21 -20.55 12.55
N ILE A 16 3.16 -19.57 11.63
CA ILE A 16 2.89 -19.82 10.20
C ILE A 16 4.15 -20.43 9.57
N PRO A 17 4.06 -21.60 8.91
CA PRO A 17 5.21 -22.19 8.22
C PRO A 17 5.84 -21.23 7.19
N ASN A 18 7.16 -21.17 7.16
CA ASN A 18 7.97 -20.29 6.31
C ASN A 18 7.92 -18.79 6.66
N PHE A 19 7.06 -18.38 7.58
CA PHE A 19 7.10 -17.05 8.16
C PHE A 19 8.01 -17.06 9.40
N ASP A 20 7.64 -17.84 10.41
CA ASP A 20 8.36 -18.09 11.67
C ASP A 20 8.85 -16.80 12.38
N GLU A 21 9.72 -16.94 13.37
CA GLU A 21 10.33 -15.81 14.09
C GLU A 21 11.22 -14.97 13.18
N GLU A 22 11.88 -15.57 12.20
CA GLU A 22 12.74 -14.82 11.27
C GLU A 22 11.93 -13.88 10.39
N GLY A 23 10.76 -14.31 9.90
CA GLY A 23 9.84 -13.45 9.15
C GLY A 23 9.36 -12.26 9.98
N GLN A 24 9.01 -12.52 11.25
CA GLN A 24 8.61 -11.45 12.15
C GLN A 24 9.76 -10.46 12.43
N GLU A 25 10.98 -10.97 12.63
CA GLU A 25 12.13 -10.09 12.79
C GLU A 25 12.40 -9.21 11.57
N LYS A 26 12.20 -9.75 10.36
CA LYS A 26 12.30 -8.97 9.11
C LYS A 26 11.30 -7.84 9.08
N LEU A 27 10.02 -8.11 9.45
CA LEU A 27 8.99 -7.08 9.52
C LEU A 27 9.35 -5.99 10.54
N LEU A 28 9.78 -6.37 11.73
CA LEU A 28 10.17 -5.42 12.77
C LEU A 28 11.39 -4.55 12.39
N LYS A 29 12.24 -5.03 11.50
CA LYS A 29 13.37 -4.27 10.96
C LYS A 29 13.01 -3.43 9.74
N SER A 30 11.89 -3.73 9.09
CA SER A 30 11.51 -3.10 7.82
C SER A 30 10.92 -1.71 7.99
N LYS A 31 11.07 -0.92 6.94
CA LYS A 31 10.59 0.45 6.82
C LYS A 31 9.67 0.53 5.60
N CYS A 32 8.41 0.86 5.80
CA CYS A 32 7.49 1.07 4.69
C CYS A 32 7.01 2.52 4.60
N LEU A 33 6.75 2.95 3.37
CA LEU A 33 6.16 4.24 3.04
C LEU A 33 4.75 4.01 2.49
N ILE A 34 3.77 4.70 3.06
CA ILE A 34 2.38 4.67 2.60
C ILE A 34 2.05 6.04 2.01
N ILE A 35 1.72 6.06 0.72
CA ILE A 35 1.31 7.28 0.00
C ILE A 35 -0.21 7.27 -0.11
N GLY A 36 -0.85 8.20 0.61
CA GLY A 36 -2.30 8.31 0.72
C GLY A 36 -2.86 7.66 1.98
N ALA A 37 -3.62 8.43 2.76
CA ALA A 37 -4.31 8.01 3.99
C ALA A 37 -5.84 7.93 3.79
N GLY A 38 -6.25 7.54 2.58
CA GLY A 38 -7.64 7.40 2.15
C GLY A 38 -8.22 6.02 2.40
N GLY A 39 -9.14 5.59 1.50
CA GLY A 39 -9.84 4.31 1.62
C GLY A 39 -8.93 3.09 1.58
N LEU A 40 -7.89 3.09 0.71
CA LEU A 40 -6.87 2.04 0.66
C LEU A 40 -5.84 2.21 1.78
N GLY A 41 -5.37 3.43 2.02
CA GLY A 41 -4.30 3.69 2.98
C GLY A 41 -4.70 3.40 4.43
N CYS A 42 -5.97 3.60 4.80
CA CYS A 42 -6.45 3.26 6.13
C CYS A 42 -6.23 1.78 6.49
N PRO A 43 -6.77 0.81 5.76
CA PRO A 43 -6.53 -0.60 6.07
C PRO A 43 -5.05 -0.98 5.92
N VAL A 44 -4.33 -0.47 4.92
CA VAL A 44 -2.89 -0.73 4.75
C VAL A 44 -2.13 -0.33 6.01
N ALA A 45 -2.29 0.88 6.50
CA ALA A 45 -1.55 1.37 7.66
C ALA A 45 -1.92 0.62 8.95
N LEU A 46 -3.22 0.38 9.18
CA LEU A 46 -3.68 -0.31 10.38
C LEU A 46 -3.17 -1.76 10.43
N TYR A 47 -3.24 -2.49 9.31
CA TYR A 47 -2.72 -3.87 9.25
C TYR A 47 -1.19 -3.93 9.23
N ALA A 48 -0.50 -2.97 8.59
CA ALA A 48 0.95 -2.88 8.67
C ALA A 48 1.42 -2.66 10.12
N ALA A 49 0.74 -1.80 10.87
CA ALA A 49 1.01 -1.59 12.29
C ALA A 49 0.72 -2.85 13.13
N ALA A 50 -0.42 -3.49 12.90
CA ALA A 50 -0.80 -4.73 13.59
C ALA A 50 0.18 -5.88 13.31
N ALA A 51 0.64 -6.01 12.05
CA ALA A 51 1.59 -7.04 11.64
C ALA A 51 3.02 -6.78 12.13
N GLY A 52 3.36 -5.55 12.54
CA GLY A 52 4.65 -5.23 13.10
C GLY A 52 5.70 -4.77 12.09
N PHE A 53 5.32 -4.01 11.05
CA PHE A 53 6.31 -3.22 10.32
C PHE A 53 6.96 -2.24 11.29
N GLY A 54 8.29 -2.34 11.46
CA GLY A 54 8.99 -1.61 12.52
C GLY A 54 8.98 -0.10 12.37
N ARG A 55 8.95 0.40 11.11
CA ARG A 55 8.77 1.82 10.81
C ARG A 55 7.79 2.01 9.66
N ILE A 56 6.78 2.82 9.92
CA ILE A 56 5.75 3.21 8.95
C ILE A 56 5.80 4.72 8.78
N GLU A 57 5.95 5.20 7.55
CA GLU A 57 5.74 6.62 7.25
C GLU A 57 4.49 6.79 6.38
N ILE A 58 3.68 7.79 6.70
CA ILE A 58 2.40 8.05 6.03
C ILE A 58 2.45 9.46 5.46
N TRP A 59 2.32 9.60 4.15
CA TRP A 59 2.32 10.89 3.47
C TRP A 59 0.95 11.16 2.86
N ASP A 60 0.30 12.21 3.34
CA ASP A 60 -0.99 12.69 2.83
C ASP A 60 -1.19 14.15 3.29
N ASN A 61 -1.54 15.03 2.36
CA ASN A 61 -1.75 16.45 2.65
C ASN A 61 -3.23 16.83 2.78
N ASP A 62 -4.14 15.88 2.60
CA ASP A 62 -5.57 16.13 2.73
C ASP A 62 -6.04 16.18 4.19
N ASN A 63 -7.16 16.86 4.39
CA ASN A 63 -7.89 16.83 5.64
C ASN A 63 -9.06 15.84 5.56
N ILE A 64 -9.49 15.37 6.72
CA ILE A 64 -10.63 14.48 6.86
C ILE A 64 -11.92 15.24 6.55
N GLU A 65 -12.72 14.68 5.68
CA GLU A 65 -14.05 15.19 5.33
C GLU A 65 -15.15 14.20 5.75
N LEU A 66 -16.35 14.69 5.99
CA LEU A 66 -17.50 13.84 6.34
C LEU A 66 -17.79 12.79 5.26
N THR A 67 -17.62 13.17 3.99
CA THR A 67 -17.80 12.32 2.81
C THR A 67 -16.79 11.17 2.69
N ASN A 68 -15.74 11.20 3.51
CA ASN A 68 -14.71 10.16 3.52
C ASN A 68 -15.04 8.99 4.46
N LEU A 69 -15.85 9.22 5.49
CA LEU A 69 -16.00 8.33 6.62
C LEU A 69 -16.65 6.98 6.30
N ASN A 70 -17.38 6.89 5.19
CA ASN A 70 -18.01 5.65 4.74
C ASN A 70 -17.00 4.58 4.27
N ARG A 71 -15.72 4.96 3.98
CA ARG A 71 -14.68 4.05 3.51
C ARG A 71 -13.29 4.26 4.14
N GLN A 72 -13.05 5.39 4.78
CA GLN A 72 -11.79 5.71 5.45
C GLN A 72 -11.91 5.41 6.96
N ILE A 73 -11.94 4.13 7.30
CA ILE A 73 -12.37 3.61 8.62
C ILE A 73 -11.49 4.03 9.82
N ALA A 74 -10.26 4.48 9.57
CA ALA A 74 -9.39 5.02 10.63
C ALA A 74 -9.84 6.42 11.08
N HIS A 75 -10.61 7.13 10.26
CA HIS A 75 -11.05 8.49 10.55
C HIS A 75 -12.42 8.48 11.22
N LYS A 76 -12.65 9.44 12.12
CA LYS A 76 -13.87 9.54 12.91
C LYS A 76 -14.51 10.92 12.75
N THR A 77 -15.81 11.00 12.92
CA THR A 77 -16.59 12.25 12.82
C THR A 77 -15.98 13.40 13.63
N LYS A 78 -15.52 13.12 14.85
CA LYS A 78 -14.87 14.11 15.73
C LYS A 78 -13.53 14.65 15.20
N LYS A 79 -13.00 14.03 14.12
CA LYS A 79 -11.72 14.38 13.50
C LYS A 79 -11.86 15.02 12.11
N VAL A 80 -13.08 15.37 11.71
CA VAL A 80 -13.31 16.15 10.49
C VAL A 80 -12.52 17.47 10.57
N GLY A 81 -11.80 17.81 9.49
CA GLY A 81 -10.91 18.96 9.41
C GLY A 81 -9.46 18.70 9.86
N TYR A 82 -9.15 17.58 10.52
CA TYR A 82 -7.76 17.21 10.86
C TYR A 82 -7.06 16.57 9.66
N ASN A 83 -5.73 16.74 9.58
CA ASN A 83 -4.92 16.08 8.55
C ASN A 83 -5.04 14.55 8.63
N LYS A 84 -5.23 13.90 7.46
CA LYS A 84 -5.44 12.45 7.34
C LYS A 84 -4.23 11.65 7.81
N ALA A 85 -3.01 11.98 7.36
CA ALA A 85 -1.80 11.26 7.72
C ALA A 85 -1.56 11.29 9.22
N LYS A 86 -1.72 12.45 9.84
CA LYS A 86 -1.55 12.66 11.28
C LYS A 86 -2.54 11.84 12.11
N ASN A 87 -3.81 11.82 11.68
CA ASN A 87 -4.82 11.03 12.36
C ASN A 87 -4.55 9.53 12.20
N LEU A 88 -4.22 9.08 10.99
CA LEU A 88 -3.96 7.66 10.72
C LEU A 88 -2.74 7.13 11.50
N ALA A 89 -1.66 7.92 11.59
CA ALA A 89 -0.49 7.58 12.41
C ALA A 89 -0.86 7.37 13.88
N ASN A 90 -1.70 8.25 14.44
CA ASN A 90 -2.18 8.10 15.81
C ASN A 90 -3.02 6.83 16.01
N GLU A 91 -3.85 6.45 15.04
CA GLU A 91 -4.64 5.20 15.11
C GLU A 91 -3.72 3.96 15.01
N CYS A 92 -2.67 3.99 14.19
CA CYS A 92 -1.66 2.92 14.13
C CYS A 92 -0.96 2.72 15.48
N LEU A 93 -0.53 3.80 16.16
CA LEU A 93 0.12 3.73 17.47
C LEU A 93 -0.79 3.21 18.58
N LYS A 94 -2.11 3.35 18.45
CA LYS A 94 -3.06 2.72 19.38
C LYS A 94 -3.15 1.20 19.20
N ILE A 95 -2.92 0.71 17.98
CA ILE A 95 -2.88 -0.73 17.67
C ILE A 95 -1.55 -1.32 18.15
N ASN A 96 -0.45 -0.66 17.80
CA ASN A 96 0.88 -1.13 18.13
C ASN A 96 1.78 0.04 18.59
N PRO A 97 1.94 0.23 19.90
CA PRO A 97 2.77 1.31 20.43
C PRO A 97 4.28 1.03 20.34
N ASN A 98 4.68 -0.19 19.96
CA ASN A 98 6.09 -0.62 19.96
C ASN A 98 6.79 -0.35 18.63
N ILE A 99 6.07 0.16 17.62
CA ILE A 99 6.62 0.52 16.31
C ILE A 99 6.78 2.04 16.16
N VAL A 100 7.57 2.44 15.18
CA VAL A 100 7.74 3.86 14.83
C VAL A 100 6.74 4.24 13.74
N VAL A 101 5.87 5.21 14.00
CA VAL A 101 4.94 5.75 12.98
C VAL A 101 5.13 7.24 12.83
N ILE A 102 5.45 7.69 11.63
CA ILE A 102 5.71 9.10 11.31
C ILE A 102 4.71 9.55 10.24
N SER A 103 4.09 10.70 10.48
CA SER A 103 3.16 11.31 9.53
C SER A 103 3.76 12.55 8.88
N HIS A 104 3.53 12.73 7.60
CA HIS A 104 3.93 13.91 6.86
C HIS A 104 2.72 14.52 6.15
N ASP A 105 2.44 15.79 6.47
CA ASP A 105 1.46 16.61 5.77
C ASP A 105 2.08 17.15 4.49
N LYS A 106 2.23 16.26 3.49
CA LYS A 106 2.84 16.62 2.20
C LYS A 106 2.40 15.66 1.09
N LYS A 107 2.49 16.15 -0.14
CA LYS A 107 2.40 15.31 -1.35
C LYS A 107 3.76 14.73 -1.68
N ILE A 108 3.76 13.58 -2.36
CA ILE A 108 4.96 13.06 -3.01
C ILE A 108 5.19 13.84 -4.31
N ASP A 109 6.43 14.12 -4.63
CA ASP A 109 6.89 14.74 -5.86
C ASP A 109 8.15 14.05 -6.39
N VAL A 110 8.59 14.44 -7.59
CA VAL A 110 9.76 13.82 -8.26
C VAL A 110 11.10 14.03 -7.54
N CYS A 111 11.16 14.98 -6.60
CA CYS A 111 12.34 15.27 -5.78
C CYS A 111 12.31 14.56 -4.42
N SER A 112 11.23 13.84 -4.14
CA SER A 112 11.05 13.16 -2.85
C SER A 112 12.09 12.06 -2.65
N ASN A 113 12.75 12.07 -1.50
CA ASN A 113 13.71 11.04 -1.14
C ASN A 113 13.01 9.85 -0.50
N ILE A 114 13.12 8.68 -1.14
CA ILE A 114 12.53 7.42 -0.68
C ILE A 114 13.58 6.33 -0.43
N ASN A 115 14.86 6.70 -0.34
CA ASN A 115 15.98 5.74 -0.21
C ASN A 115 15.91 4.87 1.04
N ASP A 116 15.38 5.40 2.13
CA ASP A 116 15.38 4.72 3.43
C ASP A 116 14.30 3.63 3.57
N PHE A 117 13.40 3.51 2.59
CA PHE A 117 12.32 2.53 2.66
C PHE A 117 12.67 1.24 1.93
N ASP A 118 12.19 0.12 2.46
CA ASP A 118 12.28 -1.20 1.83
C ASP A 118 11.12 -1.43 0.87
N LEU A 119 9.92 -0.90 1.22
CA LEU A 119 8.68 -1.11 0.53
C LEU A 119 7.85 0.17 0.46
N ILE A 120 7.15 0.38 -0.65
CA ILE A 120 6.22 1.50 -0.85
C ILE A 120 4.84 0.95 -1.15
N PHE A 121 3.84 1.42 -0.40
CA PHE A 121 2.43 1.21 -0.68
C PHE A 121 1.86 2.45 -1.37
N ASP A 122 1.48 2.31 -2.62
CA ASP A 122 0.75 3.33 -3.35
C ASP A 122 -0.76 3.17 -3.12
N CYS A 123 -1.28 4.03 -2.27
CA CYS A 123 -2.70 4.15 -1.94
C CYS A 123 -3.31 5.43 -2.51
N SER A 124 -2.67 6.03 -3.52
CA SER A 124 -3.14 7.25 -4.18
C SER A 124 -4.35 6.98 -5.08
N ASP A 125 -5.15 8.02 -5.29
CA ASP A 125 -6.38 7.97 -6.08
C ASP A 125 -6.27 8.69 -7.43
N ASN A 126 -5.06 9.13 -7.82
CA ASN A 126 -4.84 9.84 -9.06
C ASN A 126 -3.63 9.32 -9.83
N GLN A 127 -3.73 9.37 -11.15
CA GLN A 127 -2.76 8.79 -12.07
C GLN A 127 -1.41 9.51 -12.05
N GLU A 128 -1.39 10.82 -11.90
CA GLU A 128 -0.15 11.60 -11.84
C GLU A 128 0.74 11.15 -10.69
N THR A 129 0.15 11.00 -9.51
CA THR A 129 0.86 10.48 -8.33
C THR A 129 1.40 9.07 -8.56
N LYS A 130 0.62 8.19 -9.21
CA LYS A 130 1.06 6.83 -9.54
C LYS A 130 2.30 6.82 -10.45
N TYR A 131 2.36 7.69 -11.45
CA TYR A 131 3.56 7.83 -12.30
C TYR A 131 4.77 8.35 -11.53
N ILE A 132 4.58 9.32 -10.62
CA ILE A 132 5.66 9.83 -9.76
C ILE A 132 6.20 8.70 -8.87
N ILE A 133 5.32 7.96 -8.21
CA ILE A 133 5.71 6.86 -7.33
C ILE A 133 6.43 5.76 -8.14
N ASN A 134 5.91 5.40 -9.32
CA ASN A 134 6.54 4.44 -10.21
C ASN A 134 7.97 4.87 -10.60
N PHE A 135 8.13 6.12 -11.03
CA PHE A 135 9.44 6.68 -11.37
C PHE A 135 10.43 6.61 -10.20
N LEU A 136 10.00 7.06 -9.02
CA LEU A 136 10.85 7.04 -7.82
C LEU A 136 11.20 5.61 -7.40
N SER A 137 10.23 4.70 -7.40
CA SER A 137 10.45 3.29 -7.01
C SER A 137 11.42 2.60 -7.96
N HIS A 138 11.30 2.84 -9.26
CA HIS A 138 12.25 2.33 -10.26
C HIS A 138 13.65 2.91 -10.04
N LYS A 139 13.76 4.24 -9.95
CA LYS A 139 15.03 4.96 -9.76
C LYS A 139 15.77 4.56 -8.49
N HIS A 140 15.05 4.38 -7.40
CA HIS A 140 15.61 4.07 -6.07
C HIS A 140 15.60 2.57 -5.75
N LYS A 141 15.26 1.71 -6.72
CA LYS A 141 15.24 0.25 -6.61
C LYS A 141 14.40 -0.22 -5.41
N LYS A 142 13.14 0.21 -5.35
CA LYS A 142 12.21 -0.14 -4.27
C LYS A 142 11.11 -1.07 -4.76
N ILE A 143 10.64 -1.93 -3.87
CA ILE A 143 9.42 -2.70 -4.10
C ILE A 143 8.25 -1.72 -4.00
N LEU A 144 7.41 -1.69 -5.03
CA LEU A 144 6.20 -0.90 -5.06
C LEU A 144 4.98 -1.81 -5.15
N ILE A 145 4.07 -1.69 -4.21
CA ILE A 145 2.74 -2.31 -4.29
C ILE A 145 1.73 -1.23 -4.58
N SER A 146 1.04 -1.33 -5.69
CA SER A 146 0.10 -0.33 -6.16
C SER A 146 -1.21 -0.97 -6.57
N GLY A 147 -2.31 -0.32 -6.23
CA GLY A 147 -3.62 -0.73 -6.66
C GLY A 147 -4.63 0.39 -6.66
N SER A 148 -5.86 0.05 -6.99
CA SER A 148 -7.00 0.96 -6.92
C SER A 148 -8.28 0.18 -6.68
N ALA A 149 -9.29 0.88 -6.15
CA ALA A 149 -10.65 0.37 -6.00
C ALA A 149 -11.62 1.46 -6.45
N VAL A 150 -12.39 1.18 -7.49
CA VAL A 150 -13.37 2.09 -8.08
C VAL A 150 -14.67 1.34 -8.24
N GLN A 151 -15.78 1.87 -7.74
CA GLN A 151 -17.07 1.17 -7.70
C GLN A 151 -16.93 -0.19 -6.99
N MET A 152 -17.07 -1.27 -7.71
CA MET A 152 -16.88 -2.66 -7.27
C MET A 152 -15.74 -3.36 -8.03
N GLU A 153 -14.88 -2.60 -8.71
CA GLU A 153 -13.71 -3.10 -9.42
C GLU A 153 -12.44 -2.72 -8.69
N GLY A 154 -11.53 -3.67 -8.55
CA GLY A 154 -10.25 -3.48 -7.90
C GLY A 154 -9.09 -3.98 -8.72
N GLN A 155 -7.94 -3.38 -8.53
CA GLN A 155 -6.72 -3.88 -9.13
C GLN A 155 -5.56 -3.82 -8.14
N LEU A 156 -4.61 -4.74 -8.31
CA LEU A 156 -3.40 -4.84 -7.51
C LEU A 156 -2.26 -5.35 -8.35
N SER A 157 -1.08 -4.78 -8.18
CA SER A 157 0.16 -5.29 -8.76
C SER A 157 1.37 -4.94 -7.89
N ILE A 158 2.42 -5.75 -8.02
CA ILE A 158 3.74 -5.50 -7.44
C ILE A 158 4.72 -5.15 -8.55
N TRP A 159 5.39 -4.02 -8.40
CA TRP A 159 6.34 -3.49 -9.35
C TRP A 159 7.76 -3.56 -8.78
N LYS A 160 8.64 -4.24 -9.50
CA LYS A 160 10.06 -4.47 -9.12
C LYS A 160 11.03 -4.07 -10.23
N SER A 161 10.59 -3.28 -11.18
CA SER A 161 11.36 -2.91 -12.39
C SER A 161 12.72 -2.27 -12.11
N GLY A 162 12.91 -1.64 -10.95
CA GLY A 162 14.21 -1.10 -10.54
C GLY A 162 15.14 -2.11 -9.90
N LEU A 163 14.61 -3.24 -9.42
CA LEU A 163 15.35 -4.32 -8.76
C LEU A 163 15.81 -5.37 -9.76
N ASP A 164 14.98 -5.68 -10.76
CA ASP A 164 15.29 -6.64 -11.79
C ASP A 164 14.65 -6.21 -13.12
N GLU A 165 15.44 -6.21 -14.18
CA GLU A 165 15.03 -5.75 -15.51
C GLU A 165 13.97 -6.62 -16.18
N ILE A 166 13.73 -7.84 -15.70
CA ILE A 166 12.68 -8.73 -16.23
C ILE A 166 11.27 -8.21 -15.92
N TYR A 167 11.13 -7.42 -14.84
CA TYR A 167 9.83 -6.93 -14.42
C TYR A 167 9.42 -5.65 -15.16
N PRO A 168 8.15 -5.57 -15.62
CA PRO A 168 7.58 -4.32 -16.12
C PRO A 168 7.42 -3.30 -14.99
N CYS A 169 7.32 -2.04 -15.33
CA CYS A 169 6.93 -0.96 -14.41
C CYS A 169 5.45 -0.61 -14.61
N TYR A 170 4.90 0.28 -13.77
CA TYR A 170 3.53 0.76 -13.90
C TYR A 170 3.25 1.38 -15.27
N GLU A 171 4.20 2.16 -15.81
CA GLU A 171 4.05 2.82 -17.11
C GLU A 171 4.07 1.82 -18.29
N CYS A 172 4.70 0.64 -18.15
CA CYS A 172 4.60 -0.43 -19.14
C CYS A 172 3.16 -0.97 -19.27
N ALA A 173 2.44 -1.09 -18.16
CA ALA A 173 1.06 -1.58 -18.14
C ALA A 173 0.05 -0.47 -18.46
N PHE A 174 0.34 0.75 -18.05
CA PHE A 174 -0.52 1.93 -18.19
C PHE A 174 0.27 3.07 -18.86
N PRO A 175 0.51 3.02 -20.17
CA PRO A 175 1.27 4.05 -20.87
C PRO A 175 0.61 5.43 -20.78
N LYS A 176 1.43 6.47 -20.68
CA LYS A 176 0.94 7.85 -20.81
C LYS A 176 0.39 8.05 -22.21
N THR A 177 -0.90 8.26 -22.32
CA THR A 177 -1.54 8.57 -23.59
C THR A 177 -1.85 10.05 -23.67
N ASN A 178 -1.63 10.65 -24.84
CA ASN A 178 -2.06 12.03 -25.12
C ASN A 178 -3.59 12.14 -25.28
N GLN A 179 -4.28 11.01 -25.31
CA GLN A 179 -5.74 10.97 -25.34
C GLN A 179 -6.25 11.18 -23.91
N LYS A 180 -7.09 12.20 -23.73
CA LYS A 180 -7.91 12.35 -22.53
C LYS A 180 -8.95 11.25 -22.54
N ALA A 181 -8.54 10.01 -22.21
CA ALA A 181 -9.52 9.03 -21.80
C ALA A 181 -10.28 9.62 -20.58
N PRO A 182 -11.58 9.44 -20.48
CA PRO A 182 -12.31 9.87 -19.31
C PRO A 182 -11.74 9.10 -18.10
N ILE A 183 -10.80 9.73 -17.40
CA ILE A 183 -10.27 9.19 -16.16
C ILE A 183 -11.37 9.37 -15.14
N THR A 184 -12.13 8.32 -14.90
CA THR A 184 -13.11 8.30 -13.84
C THR A 184 -12.34 8.16 -12.52
N TYR A 185 -12.13 9.28 -11.86
CA TYR A 185 -11.49 9.26 -10.55
C TYR A 185 -12.40 8.56 -9.53
N CYS A 186 -11.82 7.84 -8.57
CA CYS A 186 -12.56 7.25 -7.45
C CYS A 186 -13.52 8.22 -6.77
N ARG A 187 -13.18 9.52 -6.76
CA ARG A 187 -14.02 10.58 -6.18
C ARG A 187 -15.34 10.78 -6.95
N GLU A 188 -15.34 10.55 -8.25
CA GLU A 188 -16.49 10.76 -9.13
C GLU A 188 -17.31 9.48 -9.35
N ALA A 189 -16.62 8.33 -9.42
CA ALA A 189 -17.25 7.04 -9.69
C ALA A 189 -17.85 6.37 -8.44
N GLY A 190 -17.44 6.81 -7.26
CA GLY A 190 -17.84 6.18 -6.00
C GLY A 190 -17.05 4.90 -5.69
N SER A 191 -17.18 4.42 -4.46
CA SER A 191 -16.53 3.19 -3.99
C SER A 191 -17.20 2.71 -2.70
N ILE A 192 -17.34 1.40 -2.53
CA ILE A 192 -17.89 0.78 -1.33
C ILE A 192 -16.75 0.47 -0.35
N GLY A 193 -16.90 0.94 0.91
CA GLY A 193 -15.87 0.83 1.93
C GLY A 193 -15.31 -0.58 2.15
N PRO A 194 -16.12 -1.63 2.33
CA PRO A 194 -15.63 -3.00 2.47
C PRO A 194 -14.79 -3.48 1.29
N PHE A 195 -15.15 -3.14 0.06
CA PHE A 195 -14.38 -3.53 -1.12
C PHE A 195 -13.04 -2.77 -1.20
N THR A 196 -13.06 -1.47 -0.91
CA THR A 196 -11.84 -0.67 -0.79
C THR A 196 -10.91 -1.23 0.29
N CYS A 197 -11.49 -1.64 1.43
CA CYS A 197 -10.75 -2.28 2.52
C CYS A 197 -10.16 -3.63 2.10
N PHE A 198 -10.90 -4.44 1.33
CA PHE A 198 -10.41 -5.70 0.79
C PHE A 198 -9.16 -5.51 -0.08
N ILE A 199 -9.20 -4.59 -1.04
CA ILE A 199 -8.04 -4.28 -1.88
C ILE A 199 -6.87 -3.74 -1.03
N GLY A 200 -7.12 -2.85 -0.07
CA GLY A 200 -6.09 -2.35 0.86
C GLY A 200 -5.48 -3.45 1.74
N SER A 201 -6.30 -4.42 2.18
CA SER A 201 -5.82 -5.57 2.95
C SER A 201 -4.92 -6.48 2.09
N MET A 202 -5.24 -6.65 0.81
CA MET A 202 -4.39 -7.39 -0.13
C MET A 202 -3.06 -6.67 -0.38
N HIS A 203 -3.02 -5.32 -0.40
CA HIS A 203 -1.75 -4.59 -0.48
C HIS A 203 -0.80 -4.96 0.65
N VAL A 204 -1.27 -4.87 1.89
CA VAL A 204 -0.41 -5.15 3.04
C VAL A 204 -0.07 -6.62 3.17
N TYR A 205 -0.99 -7.51 2.79
CA TYR A 205 -0.72 -8.95 2.72
C TYR A 205 0.45 -9.26 1.80
N GLU A 206 0.44 -8.72 0.57
CA GLU A 206 1.56 -8.88 -0.37
C GLU A 206 2.85 -8.24 0.16
N GLY A 207 2.76 -7.11 0.85
CA GLY A 207 3.91 -6.47 1.50
C GLY A 207 4.54 -7.32 2.60
N ILE A 208 3.73 -8.00 3.40
CA ILE A 208 4.19 -8.96 4.41
C ILE A 208 4.92 -10.12 3.74
N ILE A 209 4.33 -10.68 2.67
CA ILE A 209 4.92 -11.78 1.90
C ILE A 209 6.27 -11.38 1.32
N GLU A 210 6.35 -10.21 0.68
CA GLU A 210 7.57 -9.72 0.04
C GLU A 210 8.72 -9.48 1.02
N ILE A 211 8.42 -9.07 2.25
CA ILE A 211 9.43 -8.77 3.29
C ILE A 211 9.78 -10.02 4.12
N ALA A 212 8.77 -10.79 4.52
CA ALA A 212 8.91 -11.78 5.57
C ALA A 212 9.10 -13.22 5.08
N LEU A 213 8.39 -13.61 4.01
CA LEU A 213 8.39 -15.01 3.61
C LEU A 213 9.66 -15.43 2.87
N LYS A 214 10.12 -16.62 3.21
CA LYS A 214 11.20 -17.31 2.49
C LYS A 214 10.59 -18.15 1.35
N ASN A 215 11.35 -18.31 0.26
CA ASN A 215 11.02 -19.22 -0.85
C ASN A 215 9.65 -18.96 -1.49
N TYR A 216 9.17 -17.73 -1.43
CA TYR A 216 7.91 -17.32 -2.05
C TYR A 216 8.14 -16.82 -3.48
N SER A 217 7.24 -17.23 -4.38
CA SER A 217 7.21 -16.67 -5.73
C SER A 217 6.40 -15.38 -5.73
N SER A 218 7.08 -14.24 -5.92
CA SER A 218 6.44 -12.95 -6.03
C SER A 218 5.38 -12.94 -7.15
N ILE A 219 4.27 -12.23 -6.92
CA ILE A 219 3.28 -11.94 -7.96
C ILE A 219 3.71 -10.78 -8.88
N ALA A 220 4.91 -10.25 -8.73
CA ALA A 220 5.45 -9.21 -9.59
C ALA A 220 5.42 -9.65 -11.06
N GLY A 221 5.09 -8.73 -11.96
CA GLY A 221 4.89 -9.02 -13.38
C GLY A 221 3.48 -9.49 -13.73
N TYR A 222 2.55 -9.46 -12.78
CA TYR A 222 1.13 -9.70 -13.03
C TYR A 222 0.28 -8.54 -12.51
N LEU A 223 -0.82 -8.28 -13.22
CA LEU A 223 -1.91 -7.41 -12.77
C LEU A 223 -3.08 -8.30 -12.35
N PHE A 224 -3.54 -8.11 -11.13
CA PHE A 224 -4.75 -8.75 -10.61
C PHE A 224 -5.92 -7.77 -10.74
N LEU A 225 -6.98 -8.23 -11.38
CA LEU A 225 -8.25 -7.51 -11.54
C LEU A 225 -9.33 -8.24 -10.75
N TYR A 226 -9.93 -7.53 -9.81
CA TYR A 226 -11.01 -8.05 -8.97
C TYR A 226 -12.33 -7.43 -9.41
N ASP A 227 -13.23 -8.25 -9.91
CA ASP A 227 -14.63 -7.91 -10.14
C ASP A 227 -15.44 -8.29 -8.89
N GLY A 228 -15.70 -7.31 -8.04
CA GLY A 228 -16.43 -7.53 -6.79
C GLY A 228 -17.91 -7.82 -6.99
N LEU A 229 -18.48 -7.47 -8.14
CA LEU A 229 -19.89 -7.74 -8.44
C LEU A 229 -20.09 -9.21 -8.84
N ASN A 230 -19.25 -9.71 -9.74
CA ASN A 230 -19.31 -11.10 -10.22
C ASN A 230 -18.42 -12.04 -9.41
N GLN A 231 -17.70 -11.53 -8.41
CA GLN A 231 -16.76 -12.28 -7.55
C GLN A 231 -15.70 -13.03 -8.36
N ASN A 232 -15.19 -12.38 -9.40
CA ASN A 232 -14.17 -12.93 -10.28
C ASN A 232 -12.79 -12.29 -10.00
N LEU A 233 -11.74 -13.06 -10.24
CA LEU A 233 -10.35 -12.63 -10.14
C LEU A 233 -9.62 -13.03 -11.42
N ASP A 234 -9.21 -12.04 -12.19
CA ASP A 234 -8.38 -12.22 -13.37
C ASP A 234 -6.92 -11.93 -13.05
N LYS A 235 -6.02 -12.79 -13.52
CA LYS A 235 -4.58 -12.64 -13.42
C LYS A 235 -3.98 -12.44 -14.81
N ILE A 236 -3.56 -11.21 -15.09
CA ILE A 236 -3.02 -10.82 -16.40
C ILE A 236 -1.50 -10.73 -16.30
N LYS A 237 -0.79 -11.51 -17.14
CA LYS A 237 0.67 -11.37 -17.23
C LYS A 237 1.03 -10.07 -17.95
N LEU A 238 1.89 -9.28 -17.32
CA LEU A 238 2.37 -8.02 -17.87
C LEU A 238 3.64 -8.26 -18.70
N VAL A 239 3.80 -7.46 -19.74
CA VAL A 239 4.98 -7.45 -20.60
C VAL A 239 5.68 -6.11 -20.44
N LYS A 240 7.02 -6.15 -20.34
CA LYS A 240 7.83 -4.92 -20.32
C LYS A 240 7.75 -4.24 -21.67
N ASN A 241 7.44 -2.96 -21.69
CA ASN A 241 7.61 -2.12 -22.87
C ASN A 241 9.09 -1.77 -23.02
N LEU A 242 9.66 -1.96 -24.20
CA LEU A 242 11.06 -1.72 -24.50
C LEU A 242 11.29 -0.38 -25.24
N ASP A 243 10.19 0.36 -25.54
CA ASP A 243 10.25 1.65 -26.23
C ASP A 243 10.45 2.83 -25.26
#